data_bd34249550ddfc367e0d3bd8320a3ffc
#
_entry.id   bd34249550ddfc367e0d3bd8320a3ffc
#
_cell.length_a   1.000
_cell.length_b   1.000
_cell.length_c   1.000
_cell.angle_alpha   90.00
_cell.angle_beta   90.00
_cell.angle_gamma   90.00
#
_symmetry.space_group_name_H-M   'P 1'
#
loop_
_entity.id
_entity.type
_entity.pdbx_description
1 polymer ?
#
loop_
_entity_poly.entity_id
_entity_poly.type
_entity_poly.pdbx_seq_one_letter_code
_entity_poly.pdbx_strand_id
1 'polypeptide(L)'
;MFEEYMIQTDSLENVREGEEVTGFRFRIRLASDRGLWLSLIGGFYVAVDDAVFPQEALTLSIIGGPTHPVSELKTCATQRWDYTKPAWLCVEHPGGLTAGTHKIDFEEVLLGGYFKAKEEWVNSPPIPGASGNITTFYCTINEEGEDR
;
A
#
# COMPACT_ATOMS: atom_id res chain seq x y z
N MET A 1 8.97 -14.20 4.86
CA MET A 1 8.98 -13.98 6.31
C MET A 1 8.30 -12.68 6.69
N PHE A 2 8.72 -11.56 6.10
CA PHE A 2 8.07 -10.29 6.43
C PHE A 2 6.71 -10.15 5.77
N GLU A 3 6.48 -10.91 4.71
CA GLU A 3 5.23 -10.79 3.95
C GLU A 3 3.98 -11.06 4.77
N GLU A 4 4.11 -11.91 5.78
CA GLU A 4 2.94 -12.26 6.59
C GLU A 4 2.43 -11.08 7.41
N TYR A 5 3.26 -10.06 7.57
CA TYR A 5 2.91 -8.94 8.43
C TYR A 5 2.78 -7.63 7.67
N MET A 6 2.77 -7.70 6.34
CA MET A 6 2.68 -6.47 5.54
C MET A 6 1.39 -5.71 5.81
N ILE A 7 0.29 -6.43 5.99
CA ILE A 7 -0.98 -5.77 6.26
C ILE A 7 -1.42 -6.08 7.68
N GLN A 8 -1.82 -5.02 8.39
CA GLN A 8 -2.46 -5.19 9.69
C GLN A 8 -3.93 -5.46 9.38
N THR A 9 -4.35 -6.72 9.53
CA THR A 9 -5.63 -7.18 8.99
C THR A 9 -6.86 -6.59 9.67
N ASP A 10 -6.70 -6.02 10.86
CA ASP A 10 -7.83 -5.37 11.53
C ASP A 10 -7.87 -3.87 11.30
N SER A 11 -7.13 -3.37 10.33
CA SER A 11 -7.04 -1.92 10.09
C SER A 11 -7.87 -1.44 8.91
N LEU A 12 -8.49 -2.35 8.17
CA LEU A 12 -9.24 -1.97 6.97
C LEU A 12 -10.45 -1.11 7.34
N GLU A 13 -10.56 0.05 6.70
CA GLU A 13 -11.68 0.95 6.96
C GLU A 13 -11.94 1.82 5.74
N ASN A 14 -13.16 2.31 5.63
CA ASN A 14 -13.51 3.25 4.55
C ASN A 14 -13.05 4.64 4.92
N VAL A 15 -12.68 5.41 3.90
CA VAL A 15 -12.25 6.80 4.07
C VAL A 15 -13.41 7.70 3.65
N ARG A 16 -13.70 8.69 4.49
CA ARG A 16 -14.80 9.61 4.21
C ARG A 16 -14.29 11.04 4.10
N GLU A 17 -14.92 11.79 3.22
CA GLU A 17 -14.71 13.23 3.14
C GLU A 17 -16.10 13.83 3.28
N GLY A 18 -16.38 14.39 4.44
CA GLY A 18 -17.72 14.82 4.77
C GLY A 18 -18.61 13.60 4.91
N GLU A 19 -19.69 13.54 4.13
CA GLU A 19 -20.58 12.41 4.17
C GLU A 19 -20.32 11.40 3.08
N GLU A 20 -19.37 11.70 2.20
CA GLU A 20 -19.09 10.80 1.09
C GLU A 20 -17.96 9.86 1.42
N VAL A 21 -18.15 8.59 1.04
CA VAL A 21 -17.07 7.61 1.13
C VAL A 21 -16.27 7.69 -0.16
N THR A 22 -15.01 8.08 -0.04
CA THR A 22 -14.17 8.33 -1.21
C THR A 22 -13.24 7.17 -1.52
N GLY A 23 -13.07 6.23 -0.58
CA GLY A 23 -12.20 5.09 -0.80
C GLY A 23 -12.08 4.28 0.47
N PHE A 24 -11.00 3.53 0.55
CA PHE A 24 -10.73 2.73 1.73
C PHE A 24 -9.23 2.76 2.00
N ARG A 25 -8.81 2.31 3.18
CA ARG A 25 -7.41 2.28 3.53
C ARG A 25 -7.14 1.13 4.49
N PHE A 26 -5.89 0.73 4.55
CA PHE A 26 -5.45 -0.27 5.51
C PHE A 26 -4.00 0.03 5.87
N ARG A 27 -3.60 -0.41 7.06
CA ARG A 27 -2.24 -0.18 7.52
C ARG A 27 -1.30 -1.23 6.97
N ILE A 28 -0.14 -0.78 6.54
CA ILE A 28 0.89 -1.66 6.02
C ILE A 28 2.20 -1.41 6.76
N ARG A 29 3.05 -2.41 6.71
CA ARG A 29 4.40 -2.33 7.24
C ARG A 29 5.35 -2.59 6.10
N LEU A 30 6.52 -1.98 6.19
CA LEU A 30 7.55 -2.20 5.19
C LEU A 30 8.05 -3.64 5.32
N ALA A 31 8.03 -4.39 4.21
CA ALA A 31 8.45 -5.79 4.20
C ALA A 31 9.97 -5.85 4.07
N SER A 32 10.66 -5.29 5.06
CA SER A 32 12.11 -5.21 5.06
C SER A 32 12.57 -5.13 6.49
N ASP A 33 13.80 -5.59 6.75
CA ASP A 33 14.36 -5.50 8.09
C ASP A 33 15.10 -4.20 8.32
N ARG A 34 14.96 -3.25 7.39
CA ARG A 34 15.57 -1.93 7.51
C ARG A 34 14.72 -0.95 6.74
N GLY A 35 14.91 0.33 7.02
CA GLY A 35 14.18 1.34 6.28
C GLY A 35 14.67 1.48 4.86
N LEU A 36 13.83 2.06 4.01
CA LEU A 36 14.18 2.31 2.63
C LEU A 36 13.87 3.75 2.27
N TRP A 37 14.64 4.29 1.35
CA TRP A 37 14.27 5.56 0.73
C TRP A 37 13.00 5.34 -0.07
N LEU A 38 12.09 6.30 -0.03
CA LEU A 38 10.83 6.14 -0.75
C LEU A 38 11.02 5.94 -2.24
N SER A 39 12.09 6.50 -2.79
CA SER A 39 12.37 6.33 -4.21
C SER A 39 12.71 4.90 -4.59
N LEU A 40 12.96 4.04 -3.60
CA LEU A 40 13.23 2.63 -3.84
C LEU A 40 11.97 1.78 -3.77
N ILE A 41 10.82 2.39 -3.62
CA ILE A 41 9.56 1.67 -3.65
C ILE A 41 8.99 1.78 -5.04
N GLY A 42 8.88 0.66 -5.73
CA GLY A 42 8.42 0.63 -7.11
C GLY A 42 6.92 0.65 -7.26
N GLY A 43 6.20 0.55 -6.14
CA GLY A 43 4.76 0.57 -6.18
C GLY A 43 4.18 -0.54 -5.33
N PHE A 44 2.86 -0.65 -5.39
CA PHE A 44 2.14 -1.66 -4.64
C PHE A 44 1.14 -2.34 -5.56
N TYR A 45 1.03 -3.66 -5.44
CA TYR A 45 -0.04 -4.36 -6.10
C TYR A 45 -1.18 -4.51 -5.11
N VAL A 46 -2.37 -4.05 -5.47
CA VAL A 46 -3.54 -4.14 -4.61
C VAL A 46 -4.70 -4.64 -5.44
N ALA A 47 -5.26 -5.78 -5.02
CA ALA A 47 -6.49 -6.28 -5.61
C ALA A 47 -7.42 -6.66 -4.46
N VAL A 48 -8.65 -6.19 -4.51
CA VAL A 48 -9.64 -6.49 -3.49
C VAL A 48 -10.76 -7.27 -4.15
N ASP A 49 -10.98 -8.50 -3.65
CA ASP A 49 -12.00 -9.39 -4.22
C ASP A 49 -11.80 -9.53 -5.73
N ASP A 50 -10.52 -9.65 -6.13
CA ASP A 50 -10.09 -9.85 -7.51
C ASP A 50 -10.17 -8.62 -8.39
N ALA A 51 -10.53 -7.46 -7.85
CA ALA A 51 -10.53 -6.21 -8.61
C ALA A 51 -9.20 -5.48 -8.35
N VAL A 52 -8.41 -5.31 -9.40
CA VAL A 52 -7.09 -4.70 -9.31
C VAL A 52 -7.20 -3.19 -9.38
N PHE A 53 -6.48 -2.50 -8.50
CA PHE A 53 -6.48 -1.05 -8.47
C PHE A 53 -5.19 -0.51 -9.09
N PRO A 54 -5.28 0.53 -9.92
CA PRO A 54 -4.07 1.10 -10.54
C PRO A 54 -3.26 1.90 -9.55
N GLN A 55 -1.98 2.09 -9.86
CA GLN A 55 -1.10 2.84 -8.97
C GLN A 55 -1.60 4.27 -8.76
N GLU A 56 -2.26 4.83 -9.75
CA GLU A 56 -2.77 6.19 -9.66
C GLU A 56 -3.85 6.37 -8.59
N ALA A 57 -4.47 5.27 -8.19
CA ALA A 57 -5.49 5.32 -7.15
C ALA A 57 -4.92 5.19 -5.74
N LEU A 58 -3.61 5.00 -5.61
CA LEU A 58 -2.98 4.68 -4.34
C LEU A 58 -2.22 5.86 -3.77
N THR A 59 -2.32 6.03 -2.45
CA THR A 59 -1.58 7.07 -1.72
C THR A 59 -0.97 6.43 -0.48
N LEU A 60 0.29 6.73 -0.24
CA LEU A 60 1.01 6.22 0.93
C LEU A 60 1.15 7.33 1.95
N SER A 61 0.70 7.07 3.17
CA SER A 61 0.76 8.05 4.26
C SER A 61 1.47 7.40 5.45
N ILE A 62 2.73 7.74 5.63
CA ILE A 62 3.52 7.18 6.72
C ILE A 62 3.08 7.84 8.02
N ILE A 63 2.81 7.04 9.03
CA ILE A 63 2.34 7.58 10.31
C ILE A 63 3.44 8.42 10.93
N GLY A 64 3.09 9.68 11.23
CA GLY A 64 4.06 10.63 11.74
C GLY A 64 4.96 11.21 10.67
N GLY A 65 4.68 10.95 9.43
CA GLY A 65 5.52 11.38 8.32
C GLY A 65 4.70 11.91 7.16
N PRO A 66 5.32 11.94 5.98
CA PRO A 66 4.68 12.55 4.82
C PRO A 66 3.63 11.66 4.17
N THR A 67 2.82 12.29 3.33
CA THR A 67 1.83 11.61 2.51
C THR A 67 2.20 11.86 1.04
N HIS A 68 2.23 10.78 0.26
CA HIS A 68 2.60 10.88 -1.15
C HIS A 68 1.72 10.02 -2.02
N PRO A 69 1.35 10.49 -3.21
CA PRO A 69 0.79 9.59 -4.21
C PRO A 69 1.83 8.52 -4.55
N VAL A 70 1.39 7.28 -4.68
CA VAL A 70 2.32 6.20 -4.94
C VAL A 70 3.06 6.41 -6.26
N SER A 71 2.36 7.00 -7.25
CA SER A 71 2.98 7.25 -8.54
C SER A 71 4.13 8.24 -8.48
N GLU A 72 4.26 9.00 -7.38
CA GLU A 72 5.33 9.98 -7.23
C GLU A 72 6.45 9.54 -6.31
N LEU A 73 6.37 8.33 -5.77
CA LEU A 73 7.39 7.88 -4.83
C LEU A 73 8.79 7.85 -5.44
N LYS A 74 8.87 7.60 -6.73
CA LYS A 74 10.17 7.52 -7.39
C LYS A 74 10.96 8.83 -7.32
N THR A 75 10.28 9.94 -7.06
CA THR A 75 10.96 11.24 -6.94
C THR A 75 11.30 11.58 -5.50
N CYS A 76 10.95 10.72 -4.53
CA CYS A 76 11.16 11.02 -3.12
C CYS A 76 12.48 10.42 -2.65
N ALA A 77 13.58 10.95 -3.15
CA ALA A 77 14.90 10.38 -2.89
C ALA A 77 15.49 10.78 -1.54
N THR A 78 14.87 11.75 -0.86
CA THR A 78 15.39 12.23 0.41
C THR A 78 14.53 11.87 1.60
N GLN A 79 13.50 11.07 1.41
CA GLN A 79 12.62 10.65 2.49
C GLN A 79 12.67 9.14 2.67
N ARG A 80 12.65 8.72 3.91
CA ARG A 80 12.76 7.30 4.23
C ARG A 80 11.50 6.81 4.92
N TRP A 81 11.21 5.53 4.68
CA TRP A 81 10.19 4.82 5.43
C TRP A 81 10.93 3.87 6.36
N ASP A 82 10.82 4.14 7.65
CA ASP A 82 11.48 3.32 8.66
C ASP A 82 10.64 2.05 8.86
N TYR A 83 11.33 0.90 8.91
CA TYR A 83 10.62 -0.36 9.01
C TYR A 83 9.81 -0.48 10.31
N THR A 84 10.12 0.34 11.31
CA THR A 84 9.37 0.30 12.57
C THR A 84 8.09 1.11 12.52
N LYS A 85 7.86 1.87 11.47
CA LYS A 85 6.69 2.74 11.38
C LYS A 85 5.69 2.22 10.38
N PRO A 86 4.43 2.07 10.80
CA PRO A 86 3.40 1.65 9.85
C PRO A 86 3.01 2.82 8.97
N ALA A 87 2.31 2.51 7.90
CA ALA A 87 1.81 3.53 6.99
C ALA A 87 0.39 3.15 6.60
N TRP A 88 -0.38 4.15 6.21
CA TRP A 88 -1.69 3.92 5.62
C TRP A 88 -1.53 3.85 4.12
N LEU A 89 -2.05 2.79 3.52
CA LEU A 89 -2.18 2.74 2.06
C LEU A 89 -3.64 3.04 1.77
N CYS A 90 -3.87 4.17 1.13
CA CYS A 90 -5.22 4.64 0.83
C CYS A 90 -5.52 4.36 -0.63
N VAL A 91 -6.70 3.83 -0.89
CA VAL A 91 -7.13 3.50 -2.24
C VAL A 91 -8.33 4.33 -2.59
N GLU A 92 -8.25 5.08 -3.67
CA GLU A 92 -9.36 5.88 -4.13
C GLU A 92 -10.38 4.96 -4.79
N HIS A 93 -11.59 4.94 -4.25
CA HIS A 93 -12.64 4.05 -4.73
C HIS A 93 -13.98 4.59 -4.24
N PRO A 94 -14.67 5.39 -5.06
CA PRO A 94 -15.93 5.99 -4.63
C PRO A 94 -16.92 4.94 -4.12
N GLY A 95 -17.48 5.21 -2.95
CA GLY A 95 -18.39 4.26 -2.31
C GLY A 95 -17.67 3.29 -1.37
N GLY A 96 -16.37 3.19 -1.45
CA GLY A 96 -15.61 2.31 -0.56
C GLY A 96 -15.96 0.84 -0.69
N LEU A 97 -15.80 0.10 0.39
CA LEU A 97 -16.07 -1.33 0.43
C LEU A 97 -17.28 -1.60 1.32
N THR A 98 -18.00 -2.68 1.02
CA THR A 98 -19.12 -3.08 1.84
C THR A 98 -18.63 -3.70 3.14
N ALA A 99 -19.51 -3.73 4.14
CA ALA A 99 -19.19 -4.41 5.38
C ALA A 99 -18.96 -5.90 5.11
N GLY A 100 -18.06 -6.48 5.87
CA GLY A 100 -17.75 -7.90 5.75
C GLY A 100 -16.30 -8.14 5.48
N THR A 101 -15.98 -9.39 5.16
CA THR A 101 -14.60 -9.80 4.92
C THR A 101 -14.26 -9.70 3.45
N HIS A 102 -13.10 -9.10 3.18
CA HIS A 102 -12.62 -8.93 1.82
C HIS A 102 -11.27 -9.61 1.64
N LYS A 103 -11.04 -10.16 0.46
CA LYS A 103 -9.76 -10.75 0.13
C LYS A 103 -8.89 -9.68 -0.49
N ILE A 104 -7.71 -9.45 0.10
CA ILE A 104 -6.78 -8.45 -0.41
C ILE A 104 -5.51 -9.16 -0.86
N ASP A 105 -5.22 -9.05 -2.14
CA ASP A 105 -3.97 -9.55 -2.70
C ASP A 105 -3.02 -8.36 -2.79
N PHE A 106 -1.85 -8.49 -2.18
CA PHE A 106 -0.98 -7.36 -1.97
C PHE A 106 0.47 -7.71 -2.22
N GLU A 107 1.20 -6.77 -2.81
CA GLU A 107 2.63 -6.91 -2.99
C GLU A 107 3.29 -5.55 -2.81
N GLU A 108 4.40 -5.49 -2.06
CA GLU A 108 5.23 -4.31 -2.00
C GLU A 108 6.39 -4.53 -2.96
N VAL A 109 6.48 -3.68 -3.97
CA VAL A 109 7.55 -3.77 -4.94
C VAL A 109 8.71 -2.96 -4.43
N LEU A 110 9.67 -3.62 -3.80
CA LEU A 110 10.83 -2.98 -3.22
C LEU A 110 12.02 -3.24 -4.11
N LEU A 111 12.71 -2.14 -4.44
CA LEU A 111 13.81 -2.26 -5.36
C LEU A 111 15.07 -2.36 -4.52
N GLY A 112 15.40 -3.50 -4.17
CA GLY A 112 16.46 -3.89 -3.29
C GLY A 112 17.43 -2.79 -2.90
N GLY A 113 18.07 -2.90 -1.82
CA GLY A 113 18.94 -1.87 -1.33
C GLY A 113 20.24 -1.71 -2.10
N TYR A 114 20.33 -2.27 -3.29
CA TYR A 114 21.57 -2.23 -4.04
C TYR A 114 21.43 -1.29 -5.22
N PHE A 115 22.46 -0.54 -5.46
CA PHE A 115 22.41 0.53 -6.45
C PHE A 115 22.22 0.06 -7.86
N LYS A 116 22.52 -1.18 -8.14
CA LYS A 116 22.37 -1.65 -9.51
C LYS A 116 20.93 -1.67 -9.96
N ALA A 117 20.05 -1.83 -9.01
CA ALA A 117 18.65 -1.86 -9.34
C ALA A 117 18.17 -0.57 -9.98
N LYS A 118 18.89 0.51 -9.70
CA LYS A 118 18.45 1.81 -10.18
C LYS A 118 18.51 1.94 -11.68
N GLU A 119 19.54 1.39 -12.30
CA GLU A 119 19.67 1.47 -13.74
C GLU A 119 18.65 0.62 -14.45
N GLU A 120 18.41 -0.56 -13.89
CA GLU A 120 17.42 -1.44 -14.46
C GLU A 120 16.05 -0.80 -14.44
N TRP A 121 15.79 0.00 -13.43
CA TRP A 121 14.55 0.67 -13.27
C TRP A 121 14.20 1.68 -14.30
N VAL A 122 15.21 2.46 -14.66
CA VAL A 122 14.99 3.51 -15.63
C VAL A 122 14.61 2.89 -16.96
N ASN A 123 15.22 1.74 -17.27
CA ASN A 123 14.97 1.09 -18.55
C ASN A 123 13.83 0.10 -18.52
N SER A 124 13.61 -0.52 -17.38
CA SER A 124 12.56 -1.54 -17.25
C SER A 124 11.98 -1.47 -15.85
N PRO A 125 11.12 -0.50 -15.58
CA PRO A 125 10.56 -0.39 -14.23
C PRO A 125 9.72 -1.63 -13.91
N PRO A 126 9.77 -2.07 -12.65
CA PRO A 126 9.01 -3.24 -12.26
C PRO A 126 7.52 -2.99 -12.38
N ILE A 127 6.78 -4.03 -12.69
CA ILE A 127 5.34 -3.96 -12.78
C ILE A 127 4.77 -4.65 -11.55
N PRO A 128 4.05 -3.93 -10.69
CA PRO A 128 3.46 -4.56 -9.51
C PRO A 128 2.57 -5.73 -9.90
N GLY A 129 2.76 -6.83 -9.19
CA GLY A 129 2.00 -8.04 -9.43
C GLY A 129 2.63 -8.99 -10.42
N ALA A 130 3.64 -8.54 -11.16
CA ALA A 130 4.24 -9.38 -12.21
C ALA A 130 5.27 -10.37 -11.66
N SER A 131 5.78 -10.13 -10.47
CA SER A 131 6.85 -10.96 -9.93
C SER A 131 6.34 -12.27 -9.34
N GLY A 132 5.04 -12.36 -9.07
CA GLY A 132 4.51 -13.55 -8.42
C GLY A 132 4.63 -13.57 -6.92
N ASN A 133 5.12 -12.48 -6.33
CA ASN A 133 5.30 -12.42 -4.88
C ASN A 133 4.10 -11.78 -4.18
N ILE A 134 2.92 -12.13 -4.64
CA ILE A 134 1.69 -11.59 -4.09
C ILE A 134 1.29 -12.40 -2.88
N THR A 135 0.93 -11.72 -1.80
CA THR A 135 0.45 -12.35 -0.59
C THR A 135 -1.01 -12.00 -0.39
N THR A 136 -1.80 -12.97 -0.01
CA THR A 136 -3.24 -12.79 0.17
C THR A 136 -3.57 -12.62 1.64
N PHE A 137 -4.37 -11.60 1.93
CA PHE A 137 -4.84 -11.29 3.28
C PHE A 137 -6.35 -11.25 3.28
N TYR A 138 -6.95 -11.58 4.43
CA TYR A 138 -8.40 -11.45 4.59
C TYR A 138 -8.64 -10.42 5.68
N CYS A 139 -9.30 -9.33 5.31
CA CYS A 139 -9.53 -8.20 6.20
C CYS A 139 -11.02 -7.93 6.29
N THR A 140 -11.49 -7.59 7.48
CA THR A 140 -12.90 -7.35 7.70
C THR A 140 -13.14 -5.87 7.94
N ILE A 141 -14.13 -5.34 7.24
CA ILE A 141 -14.57 -3.98 7.44
C ILE A 141 -15.86 -4.02 8.24
N ASN A 142 -15.93 -3.20 9.27
CA ASN A 142 -17.07 -3.20 10.17
C ASN A 142 -17.72 -1.84 10.12
N GLU A 143 -18.53 -1.63 9.08
CA GLU A 143 -19.11 -0.31 8.85
C GLU A 143 -20.04 0.10 9.96
N GLU A 144 -20.78 -0.85 10.51
CA GLU A 144 -21.66 -0.49 11.60
C GLU A 144 -20.89 0.03 12.76
N GLY A 145 -19.70 -0.45 12.93
CA GLY A 145 -18.86 0.00 14.01
C GLY A 145 -18.63 1.46 13.95
N GLU A 146 -18.54 2.03 12.77
CA GLU A 146 -18.21 3.42 12.67
C GLU A 146 -19.36 4.33 12.86
N ASP A 147 -20.53 3.83 12.71
CA ASP A 147 -21.69 4.69 12.80
C ASP A 147 -21.97 5.13 14.19
N ARG A 148 -21.25 4.63 15.12
CA ARG A 148 -21.52 5.04 16.49
C ARG A 148 -20.78 6.24 16.90
#